data_3f636a74b120de6bf1d9c4135e77544f
#
_entry.id   3f636a74b120de6bf1d9c4135e77544f
#
_cell.length_a   1.000
_cell.length_b   1.000
_cell.length_c   1.000
_cell.angle_alpha   90.00
_cell.angle_beta   90.00
_cell.angle_gamma   90.00
#
_symmetry.space_group_name_H-M   'P 1'
#
loop_
_entity.id
_entity.type
_entity.pdbx_description
1 polymer ?
#
loop_
_entity_poly.entity_id
_entity_poly.type
_entity_poly.pdbx_seq_one_letter_code
_entity_poly.pdbx_strand_id
1 'polypeptide(L)'
;MAVHHSIVAEFREDVGKGASRRLRRKGKVPAIIYGGHRDPVALALQQTALLHAAEQESFYASIIEIRVGDDLTQQAVVRDMHRHPFKPIIMHVDFMRVSAGELLTLAVPIHFIGEERSPAGKTSGVVIQHHMTDVEIEAMPQDLPEFLSVDLSSMNVGDSIMLSDIPLPQGVTIPALESGSEHDVAIANAIHVKETQGSEADTTEVQAVPEVPKVGKDETGEGDET
;
A
#
# COMPACT_ATOMS: atom_id res chain seq x y z
N MET A 1 24.07 -1.60 -7.18
CA MET A 1 23.65 -1.70 -8.59
C MET A 1 22.16 -1.46 -8.61
N ALA A 2 21.68 -0.39 -9.23
CA ALA A 2 20.25 -0.13 -9.33
C ALA A 2 19.61 -1.24 -10.18
N VAL A 3 18.61 -1.91 -9.62
CA VAL A 3 17.83 -2.92 -10.35
C VAL A 3 16.93 -2.16 -11.31
N HIS A 4 17.25 -2.17 -12.59
CA HIS A 4 16.41 -1.55 -13.61
C HIS A 4 15.27 -2.49 -13.97
N HIS A 5 14.08 -2.19 -13.47
CA HIS A 5 12.86 -2.88 -13.88
C HIS A 5 12.45 -2.43 -15.28
N SER A 6 12.22 -3.40 -16.18
CA SER A 6 11.72 -3.13 -17.53
C SER A 6 10.40 -3.85 -17.75
N ILE A 7 9.38 -3.11 -18.14
CA ILE A 7 8.04 -3.64 -18.38
C ILE A 7 7.58 -3.31 -19.79
N VAL A 8 7.06 -4.33 -20.49
CA VAL A 8 6.47 -4.17 -21.81
C VAL A 8 4.99 -3.78 -21.66
N ALA A 9 4.60 -2.72 -22.33
CA ALA A 9 3.25 -2.20 -22.38
C ALA A 9 2.73 -2.09 -23.82
N GLU A 10 1.43 -2.16 -23.97
CA GLU A 10 0.74 -1.93 -25.24
C GLU A 10 -0.10 -0.66 -25.15
N PHE A 11 -0.24 0.08 -26.24
CA PHE A 11 -1.19 1.19 -26.30
C PHE A 11 -2.62 0.69 -26.16
N ARG A 12 -3.44 1.45 -25.49
CA ARG A 12 -4.83 1.13 -25.28
C ARG A 12 -5.72 2.25 -25.82
N GLU A 13 -6.51 1.93 -26.84
CA GLU A 13 -7.50 2.83 -27.42
C GLU A 13 -8.85 2.75 -26.72
N ASP A 14 -9.28 1.51 -26.39
CA ASP A 14 -10.55 1.23 -25.71
C ASP A 14 -10.49 1.66 -24.24
N VAL A 15 -11.28 2.65 -23.85
CA VAL A 15 -11.39 3.14 -22.46
C VAL A 15 -12.77 2.84 -21.85
N GLY A 16 -12.90 2.99 -20.55
CA GLY A 16 -14.14 2.84 -19.81
C GLY A 16 -14.32 1.48 -19.13
N LYS A 17 -15.43 1.35 -18.35
CA LYS A 17 -15.69 0.22 -17.43
C LYS A 17 -15.76 -1.13 -18.14
N GLY A 18 -16.45 -1.21 -19.29
CA GLY A 18 -16.61 -2.44 -20.06
C GLY A 18 -15.31 -2.92 -20.68
N ALA A 19 -14.56 -2.02 -21.30
CA ALA A 19 -13.26 -2.30 -21.91
C ALA A 19 -12.24 -2.79 -20.88
N SER A 20 -12.12 -2.11 -19.71
CA SER A 20 -11.25 -2.51 -18.62
C SER A 20 -11.59 -3.90 -18.05
N ARG A 21 -12.88 -4.25 -17.94
CA ARG A 21 -13.30 -5.60 -17.53
C ARG A 21 -12.91 -6.68 -18.55
N ARG A 22 -13.08 -6.39 -19.87
CA ARG A 22 -12.66 -7.32 -20.93
C ARG A 22 -11.15 -7.52 -20.92
N LEU A 23 -10.38 -6.44 -20.73
CA LEU A 23 -8.93 -6.46 -20.65
C LEU A 23 -8.44 -7.37 -19.52
N ARG A 24 -8.97 -7.19 -18.30
CA ARG A 24 -8.62 -8.01 -17.13
C ARG A 24 -8.97 -9.49 -17.32
N ARG A 25 -10.07 -9.81 -18.02
CA ARG A 25 -10.40 -11.21 -18.35
C ARG A 25 -9.39 -11.86 -19.29
N LYS A 26 -8.68 -11.06 -20.10
CA LYS A 26 -7.59 -11.50 -20.97
C LYS A 26 -6.23 -11.59 -20.27
N GLY A 27 -6.19 -11.41 -18.94
CA GLY A 27 -4.95 -11.42 -18.17
C GLY A 27 -4.08 -10.16 -18.35
N LYS A 28 -4.66 -9.05 -18.78
CA LYS A 28 -3.99 -7.76 -18.90
C LYS A 28 -4.50 -6.77 -17.86
N VAL A 29 -3.63 -5.88 -17.42
CA VAL A 29 -3.92 -4.81 -16.44
C VAL A 29 -4.01 -3.47 -17.17
N PRO A 30 -5.10 -2.71 -17.01
CA PRO A 30 -5.15 -1.35 -17.47
C PRO A 30 -4.23 -0.48 -16.61
N ALA A 31 -3.46 0.39 -17.27
CA ALA A 31 -2.59 1.37 -16.63
C ALA A 31 -2.68 2.71 -17.34
N ILE A 32 -2.17 3.73 -16.69
CA ILE A 32 -2.02 5.07 -17.23
C ILE A 32 -0.60 5.56 -16.94
N ILE A 33 -0.01 6.28 -17.89
CA ILE A 33 1.23 7.02 -17.69
C ILE A 33 0.99 8.49 -17.95
N TYR A 34 1.37 9.35 -16.99
CA TYR A 34 1.15 10.79 -17.05
C TYR A 34 2.36 11.56 -16.51
N GLY A 35 2.35 12.88 -16.59
CA GLY A 35 3.45 13.77 -16.17
C GLY A 35 4.46 14.05 -17.26
N GLY A 36 5.54 14.79 -16.92
CA GLY A 36 6.60 15.17 -17.85
C GLY A 36 6.14 16.09 -18.99
N HIS A 37 5.16 16.98 -18.71
CA HIS A 37 4.60 17.94 -19.68
C HIS A 37 4.05 17.30 -20.98
N ARG A 38 3.65 16.01 -20.91
CA ARG A 38 3.05 15.28 -22.04
C ARG A 38 1.67 14.77 -21.68
N ASP A 39 0.83 14.60 -22.68
CA ASP A 39 -0.52 14.06 -22.49
C ASP A 39 -0.49 12.68 -21.82
N PRO A 40 -1.48 12.38 -20.96
CA PRO A 40 -1.64 11.05 -20.38
C PRO A 40 -1.88 10.01 -21.45
N VAL A 41 -1.23 8.85 -21.31
CA VAL A 41 -1.36 7.73 -22.24
C VAL A 41 -1.92 6.51 -21.51
N ALA A 42 -3.00 5.95 -22.07
CA ALA A 42 -3.57 4.71 -21.56
C ALA A 42 -2.78 3.51 -22.06
N LEU A 43 -2.41 2.61 -21.13
CA LEU A 43 -1.58 1.44 -21.39
C LEU A 43 -2.28 0.15 -20.96
N ALA A 44 -1.84 -0.96 -21.50
CA ALA A 44 -2.19 -2.30 -21.08
C ALA A 44 -0.93 -3.11 -20.82
N LEU A 45 -0.83 -3.73 -19.64
CA LEU A 45 0.31 -4.51 -19.17
C LEU A 45 -0.09 -5.97 -18.99
N GLN A 46 0.87 -6.88 -19.10
CA GLN A 46 0.65 -8.29 -18.77
C GLN A 46 0.57 -8.47 -17.25
N GLN A 47 -0.49 -9.13 -16.76
CA GLN A 47 -0.74 -9.37 -15.34
C GLN A 47 0.41 -10.14 -14.66
N THR A 48 0.93 -11.19 -15.31
CA THR A 48 1.98 -12.03 -14.75
C THR A 48 3.31 -11.29 -14.61
N ALA A 49 3.73 -10.55 -15.63
CA ALA A 49 4.96 -9.77 -15.58
C ALA A 49 4.89 -8.68 -14.50
N LEU A 50 3.74 -8.01 -14.39
CA LEU A 50 3.53 -6.99 -13.40
C LEU A 50 3.48 -7.55 -11.98
N LEU A 51 2.89 -8.74 -11.77
CA LEU A 51 2.89 -9.42 -10.47
C LEU A 51 4.30 -9.75 -10.02
N HIS A 52 5.12 -10.35 -10.87
CA HIS A 52 6.52 -10.66 -10.55
C HIS A 52 7.34 -9.41 -10.23
N ALA A 53 7.12 -8.32 -10.97
CA ALA A 53 7.77 -7.05 -10.65
C ALA A 53 7.31 -6.51 -9.28
N ALA A 54 6.01 -6.59 -8.99
CA ALA A 54 5.40 -6.09 -7.76
C ALA A 54 5.68 -6.96 -6.51
N GLU A 55 6.30 -8.13 -6.65
CA GLU A 55 6.84 -8.94 -5.55
C GLU A 55 8.14 -8.36 -5.00
N GLN A 56 8.83 -7.54 -5.78
CA GLN A 56 10.07 -6.88 -5.37
C GLN A 56 9.74 -5.51 -4.78
N GLU A 57 10.17 -5.26 -3.56
CA GLU A 57 9.93 -3.98 -2.87
C GLU A 57 10.57 -2.81 -3.63
N SER A 58 11.76 -3.03 -4.20
CA SER A 58 12.45 -2.03 -5.04
C SER A 58 11.62 -1.54 -6.23
N PHE A 59 10.63 -2.30 -6.67
CA PHE A 59 9.75 -1.91 -7.78
C PHE A 59 8.96 -0.63 -7.49
N TYR A 60 8.58 -0.38 -6.22
CA TYR A 60 7.80 0.79 -5.82
C TYR A 60 8.64 2.05 -5.66
N ALA A 61 9.91 1.86 -5.31
CA ALA A 61 10.84 2.93 -5.01
C ALA A 61 11.91 3.13 -6.11
N SER A 62 11.76 2.53 -7.29
CA SER A 62 12.74 2.63 -8.38
C SER A 62 12.17 3.22 -9.66
N ILE A 63 13.08 3.67 -10.52
CA ILE A 63 12.74 4.13 -11.86
C ILE A 63 12.57 2.90 -12.78
N ILE A 64 11.40 2.79 -13.37
CA ILE A 64 10.98 1.69 -14.24
C ILE A 64 11.07 2.13 -15.69
N GLU A 65 11.63 1.28 -16.52
CA GLU A 65 11.63 1.45 -17.97
C GLU A 65 10.37 0.81 -18.58
N ILE A 66 9.46 1.64 -19.07
CA ILE A 66 8.23 1.17 -19.73
C ILE A 66 8.45 1.21 -21.23
N ARG A 67 8.45 0.04 -21.86
CA ARG A 67 8.54 -0.13 -23.31
C ARG A 67 7.15 -0.24 -23.91
N VAL A 68 6.77 0.74 -24.69
CA VAL A 68 5.44 0.80 -25.32
C VAL A 68 5.57 0.50 -26.82
N GLY A 69 5.18 -0.70 -27.23
CA GLY A 69 5.44 -1.16 -28.61
C GLY A 69 6.93 -1.36 -28.88
N ASP A 70 7.34 -1.20 -30.13
CA ASP A 70 8.73 -1.45 -30.56
C ASP A 70 9.64 -0.22 -30.44
N ASP A 71 9.09 1.00 -30.38
CA ASP A 71 9.88 2.22 -30.58
C ASP A 71 9.88 3.20 -29.37
N LEU A 72 9.02 3.05 -28.40
CA LEU A 72 8.88 4.02 -27.32
C LEU A 72 9.29 3.45 -25.97
N THR A 73 10.41 3.94 -25.48
CA THR A 73 10.85 3.68 -24.09
C THR A 73 10.64 4.93 -23.25
N GLN A 74 9.98 4.80 -22.10
CA GLN A 74 9.73 5.89 -21.17
C GLN A 74 10.18 5.49 -19.76
N GLN A 75 10.85 6.41 -19.08
CA GLN A 75 11.18 6.26 -17.66
C GLN A 75 10.02 6.77 -16.82
N ALA A 76 9.58 5.96 -15.88
CA ALA A 76 8.48 6.29 -14.99
C ALA A 76 8.68 5.64 -13.62
N VAL A 77 7.95 6.12 -12.64
CA VAL A 77 7.83 5.52 -11.30
C VAL A 77 6.40 5.09 -11.05
N VAL A 78 6.20 4.10 -10.20
CA VAL A 78 4.85 3.72 -9.75
C VAL A 78 4.35 4.79 -8.79
N ARG A 79 3.22 5.42 -9.13
CA ARG A 79 2.58 6.37 -8.23
C ARG A 79 1.53 5.72 -7.36
N ASP A 80 0.74 4.81 -7.96
CA ASP A 80 -0.29 4.07 -7.26
C ASP A 80 -0.54 2.71 -7.90
N MET A 81 -0.91 1.72 -7.09
CA MET A 81 -1.22 0.37 -7.54
C MET A 81 -2.45 -0.17 -6.83
N HIS A 82 -3.54 -0.25 -7.55
CA HIS A 82 -4.76 -0.86 -7.05
C HIS A 82 -4.71 -2.38 -7.14
N ARG A 83 -4.75 -3.06 -6.00
CA ARG A 83 -4.83 -4.52 -5.90
C ARG A 83 -6.26 -4.97 -5.59
N HIS A 84 -6.58 -6.17 -5.98
CA HIS A 84 -7.86 -6.79 -5.61
C HIS A 84 -7.82 -7.20 -4.11
N PRO A 85 -8.89 -6.95 -3.30
CA PRO A 85 -8.85 -7.15 -1.85
C PRO A 85 -8.49 -8.56 -1.38
N PHE A 86 -8.84 -9.61 -2.14
CA PHE A 86 -8.61 -11.00 -1.74
C PHE A 86 -8.02 -11.91 -2.83
N LYS A 87 -7.83 -11.41 -4.05
CA LYS A 87 -7.18 -12.17 -5.14
C LYS A 87 -5.82 -11.57 -5.44
N PRO A 88 -4.81 -12.37 -5.79
CA PRO A 88 -3.51 -11.86 -6.21
C PRO A 88 -3.60 -11.28 -7.64
N ILE A 89 -4.40 -10.23 -7.80
CA ILE A 89 -4.67 -9.59 -9.10
C ILE A 89 -4.49 -8.08 -8.92
N ILE A 90 -3.71 -7.48 -9.82
CA ILE A 90 -3.58 -6.05 -9.92
C ILE A 90 -4.72 -5.52 -10.81
N MET A 91 -5.43 -4.51 -10.31
CA MET A 91 -6.60 -3.94 -10.96
C MET A 91 -6.27 -2.74 -11.84
N HIS A 92 -5.33 -1.91 -11.40
CA HIS A 92 -4.86 -0.71 -12.09
C HIS A 92 -3.47 -0.35 -11.62
N VAL A 93 -2.69 0.32 -12.45
CA VAL A 93 -1.41 0.93 -12.06
C VAL A 93 -1.31 2.31 -12.69
N ASP A 94 -0.89 3.25 -11.86
CA ASP A 94 -0.63 4.63 -12.24
C ASP A 94 0.88 4.85 -12.27
N PHE A 95 1.38 5.26 -13.44
CA PHE A 95 2.78 5.59 -13.63
C PHE A 95 2.94 7.11 -13.81
N MET A 96 3.91 7.67 -13.14
CA MET A 96 4.32 9.05 -13.33
C MET A 96 5.65 9.08 -14.08
N ARG A 97 5.70 9.84 -15.19
CA ARG A 97 6.94 10.02 -15.96
C ARG A 97 7.99 10.74 -15.15
N VAL A 98 9.20 10.27 -15.25
CA VAL A 98 10.36 10.93 -14.63
C VAL A 98 10.91 11.97 -15.59
N SER A 99 11.00 13.21 -15.11
CA SER A 99 11.67 14.33 -15.79
C SER A 99 12.99 14.61 -15.09
N ALA A 100 14.04 14.82 -15.85
CA ALA A 100 15.33 15.20 -15.28
C ALA A 100 15.23 16.59 -14.63
N GLY A 101 15.52 16.66 -13.32
CA GLY A 101 15.51 17.92 -12.56
C GLY A 101 14.21 18.27 -11.85
N GLU A 102 13.19 17.41 -11.90
CA GLU A 102 11.98 17.53 -11.09
C GLU A 102 12.10 16.64 -9.84
N LEU A 103 11.66 17.16 -8.69
CA LEU A 103 11.55 16.39 -7.46
C LEU A 103 10.42 15.38 -7.58
N LEU A 104 10.65 14.17 -7.12
CA LEU A 104 9.69 13.08 -7.14
C LEU A 104 9.27 12.76 -5.71
N THR A 105 7.96 12.75 -5.49
CA THR A 105 7.37 12.30 -4.22
C THR A 105 6.91 10.84 -4.37
N LEU A 106 7.53 9.95 -3.60
CA LEU A 106 7.26 8.50 -3.64
C LEU A 106 7.18 7.91 -2.24
N ALA A 107 6.41 6.84 -2.09
CA ALA A 107 6.41 6.02 -0.89
C ALA A 107 7.57 5.01 -0.98
N VAL A 108 8.46 5.04 0.01
CA VAL A 108 9.62 4.17 0.11
C VAL A 108 9.47 3.27 1.34
N PRO A 109 9.71 1.95 1.20
CA PRO A 109 9.59 1.02 2.31
C PRO A 109 10.66 1.24 3.38
N ILE A 110 10.27 0.99 4.64
CA ILE A 110 11.16 1.04 5.80
C ILE A 110 11.56 -0.39 6.17
N HIS A 111 12.87 -0.64 6.24
CA HIS A 111 13.42 -1.89 6.76
C HIS A 111 13.88 -1.70 8.20
N PHE A 112 13.23 -2.40 9.12
CA PHE A 112 13.60 -2.42 10.53
C PHE A 112 14.68 -3.48 10.76
N ILE A 113 15.84 -3.04 11.28
CA ILE A 113 17.01 -3.90 11.49
C ILE A 113 17.26 -4.03 12.99
N GLY A 114 17.68 -5.24 13.44
CA GLY A 114 18.15 -5.44 14.81
C GLY A 114 17.06 -5.65 15.86
N GLU A 115 15.81 -5.87 15.47
CA GLU A 115 14.69 -6.11 16.37
C GLU A 115 14.98 -7.24 17.40
N GLU A 116 15.47 -8.41 16.95
CA GLU A 116 15.81 -9.54 17.80
C GLU A 116 16.98 -9.26 18.77
N ARG A 117 17.80 -8.26 18.45
CA ARG A 117 18.97 -7.89 19.28
C ARG A 117 18.62 -6.84 20.32
N SER A 118 17.51 -6.14 20.16
CA SER A 118 17.06 -5.08 21.04
C SER A 118 16.74 -5.62 22.45
N PRO A 119 16.92 -4.81 23.51
CA PRO A 119 16.44 -5.15 24.83
C PRO A 119 14.93 -5.42 24.88
N ALA A 120 14.15 -4.66 24.09
CA ALA A 120 12.71 -4.85 23.94
C ALA A 120 12.37 -6.22 23.32
N GLY A 121 13.01 -6.60 22.20
CA GLY A 121 12.76 -7.88 21.52
C GLY A 121 13.17 -9.11 22.31
N LYS A 122 14.12 -8.96 23.28
CA LYS A 122 14.53 -10.05 24.19
C LYS A 122 13.63 -10.17 25.42
N THR A 123 12.81 -9.19 25.72
CA THR A 123 11.96 -9.19 26.91
C THR A 123 10.67 -9.95 26.63
N SER A 124 10.39 -11.00 27.42
CA SER A 124 9.17 -11.78 27.29
C SER A 124 7.94 -10.91 27.56
N GLY A 125 6.91 -11.06 26.71
CA GLY A 125 5.66 -10.27 26.82
C GLY A 125 5.76 -8.84 26.27
N VAL A 126 6.83 -8.50 25.54
CA VAL A 126 6.97 -7.26 24.80
C VAL A 126 6.84 -7.53 23.33
N VAL A 127 6.10 -6.69 22.63
CA VAL A 127 5.95 -6.73 21.16
C VAL A 127 6.36 -5.36 20.61
N ILE A 128 7.21 -5.39 19.59
CA ILE A 128 7.54 -4.20 18.82
C ILE A 128 6.47 -4.07 17.74
N GLN A 129 5.70 -3.00 17.83
CA GLN A 129 4.63 -2.70 16.89
C GLN A 129 5.12 -1.70 15.85
N HIS A 130 5.03 -2.07 14.58
CA HIS A 130 5.31 -1.20 13.45
C HIS A 130 4.02 -0.49 13.04
N HIS A 131 4.02 0.86 13.10
CA HIS A 131 2.86 1.67 12.72
C HIS A 131 2.88 2.06 11.24
N MET A 132 4.08 2.21 10.69
CA MET A 132 4.29 2.55 9.28
C MET A 132 5.28 1.58 8.66
N THR A 133 4.98 1.12 7.46
CA THR A 133 5.84 0.24 6.64
C THR A 133 6.50 0.99 5.50
N ASP A 134 5.97 2.14 5.16
CA ASP A 134 6.42 2.99 4.07
C ASP A 134 6.30 4.46 4.46
N VAL A 135 7.19 5.30 3.92
CA VAL A 135 7.22 6.75 4.16
C VAL A 135 7.26 7.47 2.82
N GLU A 136 6.44 8.51 2.68
CA GLU A 136 6.55 9.43 1.56
C GLU A 136 7.82 10.29 1.69
N ILE A 137 8.67 10.19 0.68
CA ILE A 137 9.88 10.99 0.56
C ILE A 137 9.83 11.83 -0.70
N GLU A 138 10.55 12.92 -0.68
CA GLU A 138 10.80 13.77 -1.83
C GLU A 138 12.31 13.75 -2.14
N ALA A 139 12.65 13.35 -3.36
CA ALA A 139 14.04 13.23 -3.80
C ALA A 139 14.18 13.49 -5.29
N MET A 140 15.41 13.81 -5.71
CA MET A 140 15.74 13.80 -7.14
C MET A 140 15.82 12.35 -7.67
N PRO A 141 15.54 12.12 -8.97
CA PRO A 141 15.60 10.77 -9.56
C PRO A 141 16.94 10.05 -9.36
N GLN A 142 18.02 10.80 -9.17
CA GLN A 142 19.37 10.27 -8.98
C GLN A 142 19.65 9.84 -7.53
N ASP A 143 18.94 10.44 -6.57
CA ASP A 143 19.17 10.28 -5.13
C ASP A 143 18.09 9.40 -4.49
N LEU A 144 17.22 8.77 -5.30
CA LEU A 144 16.11 7.94 -4.84
C LEU A 144 16.63 6.65 -4.19
N PRO A 145 16.38 6.42 -2.87
CA PRO A 145 16.75 5.17 -2.19
C PRO A 145 15.73 4.06 -2.49
N GLU A 146 16.18 2.82 -2.58
CA GLU A 146 15.29 1.66 -2.75
C GLU A 146 14.53 1.31 -1.47
N PHE A 147 15.12 1.60 -0.30
CA PHE A 147 14.52 1.43 1.03
C PHE A 147 15.20 2.35 2.04
N LEU A 148 14.54 2.59 3.17
CA LEU A 148 15.10 3.27 4.33
C LEU A 148 15.34 2.26 5.44
N SER A 149 16.53 2.27 6.06
CA SER A 149 16.86 1.35 7.14
C SER A 149 16.81 2.04 8.49
N VAL A 150 16.08 1.45 9.45
CA VAL A 150 15.96 1.94 10.83
C VAL A 150 16.50 0.88 11.78
N ASP A 151 17.48 1.24 12.60
CA ASP A 151 18.10 0.33 13.56
C ASP A 151 17.35 0.34 14.91
N LEU A 152 16.73 -0.79 15.25
CA LEU A 152 16.01 -1.01 16.50
C LEU A 152 16.89 -1.64 17.60
N SER A 153 18.18 -1.89 17.36
CA SER A 153 19.06 -2.62 18.28
C SER A 153 19.17 -2.02 19.68
N SER A 154 18.98 -0.71 19.83
CA SER A 154 19.04 0.02 21.08
C SER A 154 17.70 0.24 21.76
N MET A 155 16.60 -0.23 21.16
CA MET A 155 15.24 0.03 21.62
C MET A 155 14.91 -0.68 22.94
N ASN A 156 14.47 0.07 23.96
CA ASN A 156 14.02 -0.46 25.25
C ASN A 156 12.49 -0.60 25.27
N VAL A 157 12.01 -1.26 26.31
CA VAL A 157 10.57 -1.40 26.55
C VAL A 157 9.95 -0.04 26.89
N GLY A 158 8.94 0.34 26.12
CA GLY A 158 8.26 1.64 26.25
C GLY A 158 8.85 2.74 25.37
N ASP A 159 9.95 2.47 24.64
CA ASP A 159 10.50 3.42 23.69
C ASP A 159 9.66 3.47 22.41
N SER A 160 9.67 4.63 21.76
CA SER A 160 9.07 4.88 20.46
C SER A 160 10.11 5.52 19.55
N ILE A 161 10.15 5.11 18.29
CA ILE A 161 10.97 5.73 17.25
C ILE A 161 10.06 6.59 16.40
N MET A 162 10.46 7.84 16.23
CA MET A 162 9.71 8.83 15.47
C MET A 162 10.18 8.89 14.01
N LEU A 163 9.37 9.51 13.16
CA LEU A 163 9.69 9.72 11.76
C LEU A 163 10.97 10.54 11.57
N SER A 164 11.25 11.47 12.49
CA SER A 164 12.47 12.29 12.52
C SER A 164 13.75 11.51 12.81
N ASP A 165 13.64 10.33 13.42
CA ASP A 165 14.79 9.49 13.79
C ASP A 165 15.32 8.65 12.62
N ILE A 166 14.64 8.68 11.47
CA ILE A 166 15.06 7.92 10.28
C ILE A 166 16.33 8.54 9.69
N PRO A 167 17.42 7.78 9.51
CA PRO A 167 18.62 8.26 8.84
C PRO A 167 18.35 8.44 7.34
N LEU A 168 18.25 9.70 6.90
CA LEU A 168 18.00 10.03 5.50
C LEU A 168 19.32 10.12 4.72
N PRO A 169 19.40 9.56 3.50
CA PRO A 169 20.51 9.79 2.59
C PRO A 169 20.52 11.24 2.08
N GLN A 170 21.64 11.64 1.45
CA GLN A 170 21.77 13.00 0.92
C GLN A 170 20.75 13.25 -0.21
N GLY A 171 20.13 14.42 -0.20
CA GLY A 171 19.17 14.82 -1.23
C GLY A 171 17.76 14.27 -1.07
N VAL A 172 17.47 13.59 0.06
CA VAL A 172 16.15 13.06 0.38
C VAL A 172 15.53 13.87 1.51
N THR A 173 14.29 14.29 1.35
CA THR A 173 13.49 14.99 2.36
C THR A 173 12.16 14.27 2.62
N ILE A 174 11.61 14.45 3.80
CA ILE A 174 10.28 13.93 4.17
C ILE A 174 9.33 15.13 4.24
N PRO A 175 8.40 15.27 3.29
CA PRO A 175 7.49 16.43 3.24
C PRO A 175 6.64 16.58 4.51
N ALA A 176 6.31 15.46 5.16
CA ALA A 176 5.56 15.47 6.41
C ALA A 176 6.30 16.24 7.52
N LEU A 177 7.61 16.10 7.64
CA LEU A 177 8.42 16.80 8.65
C LEU A 177 8.58 18.30 8.35
N GLU A 178 8.59 18.68 7.07
CA GLU A 178 8.66 20.09 6.65
C GLU A 178 7.35 20.84 6.96
N SER A 179 6.23 20.13 7.00
CA SER A 179 4.91 20.71 7.30
C SER A 179 4.71 21.04 8.78
N GLY A 180 5.61 20.64 9.67
CA GLY A 180 5.61 20.94 11.10
C GLY A 180 5.75 19.72 12.01
N SER A 181 6.17 19.95 13.24
CA SER A 181 6.39 18.89 14.25
C SER A 181 5.12 18.12 14.65
N GLU A 182 3.93 18.58 14.29
CA GLU A 182 2.67 17.87 14.51
C GLU A 182 2.54 16.60 13.65
N HIS A 183 3.34 16.51 12.59
CA HIS A 183 3.38 15.36 11.68
C HIS A 183 4.51 14.37 12.00
N ASP A 184 5.26 14.59 13.08
CA ASP A 184 6.25 13.63 13.56
C ASP A 184 5.55 12.50 14.30
N VAL A 185 5.26 11.43 13.57
CA VAL A 185 4.50 10.26 14.04
C VAL A 185 5.45 9.15 14.42
N ALA A 186 5.10 8.38 15.45
CA ALA A 186 5.86 7.20 15.82
C ALA A 186 5.75 6.14 14.70
N ILE A 187 6.88 5.66 14.19
CA ILE A 187 6.97 4.61 13.17
C ILE A 187 7.01 3.22 13.78
N ALA A 188 7.62 3.09 14.98
CA ALA A 188 7.65 1.85 15.75
C ALA A 188 7.59 2.16 17.25
N ASN A 189 6.96 1.28 18.01
CA ASN A 189 6.96 1.35 19.49
C ASN A 189 7.08 -0.04 20.10
N ALA A 190 7.70 -0.12 21.28
CA ALA A 190 7.83 -1.36 22.06
C ALA A 190 6.83 -1.34 23.22
N ILE A 191 5.79 -2.15 23.14
CA ILE A 191 4.73 -2.21 24.13
C ILE A 191 4.70 -3.54 24.88
N HIS A 192 4.37 -3.47 26.17
CA HIS A 192 4.10 -4.66 26.97
C HIS A 192 2.70 -5.19 26.67
N VAL A 193 2.61 -6.38 26.10
CA VAL A 193 1.31 -7.06 25.93
C VAL A 193 0.97 -7.75 27.25
N LYS A 194 -0.02 -7.25 27.99
CA LYS A 194 -0.66 -8.02 29.05
C LYS A 194 -1.38 -9.19 28.38
N GLU A 195 -0.89 -10.41 28.59
CA GLU A 195 -1.73 -11.58 28.35
C GLU A 195 -2.96 -11.43 29.22
N THR A 196 -4.08 -11.12 28.61
CA THR A 196 -5.38 -11.31 29.25
C THR A 196 -5.54 -12.82 29.33
N GLN A 197 -5.10 -13.41 30.46
CA GLN A 197 -5.50 -14.76 30.80
C GLN A 197 -7.02 -14.78 30.72
N GLY A 198 -7.53 -15.52 29.76
CA GLY A 198 -8.96 -15.74 29.59
C GLY A 198 -9.54 -16.20 30.92
N SER A 199 -10.19 -15.31 31.61
CA SER A 199 -11.11 -15.66 32.67
C SER A 199 -12.27 -16.42 32.02
N GLU A 200 -12.12 -17.73 31.87
CA GLU A 200 -13.26 -18.62 31.87
C GLU A 200 -13.89 -18.52 33.27
N ALA A 201 -14.98 -17.84 33.40
CA ALA A 201 -16.07 -18.05 34.32
C ALA A 201 -16.87 -16.74 34.53
N ASP A 202 -17.87 -16.52 33.75
CA ASP A 202 -19.19 -16.27 34.37
C ASP A 202 -20.27 -16.55 33.33
N THR A 203 -20.75 -17.79 33.41
CA THR A 203 -22.03 -18.22 32.86
C THR A 203 -23.05 -17.93 33.95
N THR A 204 -23.72 -16.81 33.90
CA THR A 204 -25.05 -16.71 34.52
C THR A 204 -25.78 -15.45 34.04
N GLU A 205 -27.00 -15.73 33.70
CA GLU A 205 -28.19 -14.89 33.48
C GLU A 205 -28.53 -14.57 32.02
N VAL A 206 -29.23 -15.57 31.49
CA VAL A 206 -30.19 -15.39 30.42
C VAL A 206 -31.35 -14.54 30.97
N GLN A 207 -31.34 -13.24 30.72
CA GLN A 207 -32.56 -12.45 30.88
C GLN A 207 -33.45 -12.64 29.65
N ALA A 208 -34.67 -13.06 29.97
CA ALA A 208 -35.76 -13.35 29.08
C ALA A 208 -36.04 -12.24 28.06
N VAL A 209 -36.14 -12.64 26.81
CA VAL A 209 -36.65 -11.83 25.70
C VAL A 209 -38.17 -11.65 25.92
N PRO A 210 -38.74 -10.45 25.90
CA PRO A 210 -40.17 -10.28 25.91
C PRO A 210 -40.76 -10.70 24.55
N GLU A 211 -41.72 -11.56 24.65
CA GLU A 211 -42.57 -12.12 23.62
C GLU A 211 -43.28 -11.02 22.81
N VAL A 212 -43.10 -11.00 21.49
CA VAL A 212 -43.84 -10.13 20.56
C VAL A 212 -45.18 -10.83 20.24
N PRO A 213 -46.35 -10.19 20.43
CA PRO A 213 -47.61 -10.80 20.14
C PRO A 213 -47.82 -11.01 18.63
N LYS A 214 -48.19 -12.22 18.27
CA LYS A 214 -48.68 -12.61 16.95
C LYS A 214 -50.01 -11.88 16.66
N VAL A 215 -49.99 -11.01 15.67
CA VAL A 215 -51.25 -10.51 15.07
C VAL A 215 -51.73 -11.51 14.03
N GLY A 216 -52.99 -11.88 14.20
CA GLY A 216 -53.68 -12.94 13.47
C GLY A 216 -53.86 -12.64 11.99
N LYS A 217 -53.95 -13.73 11.25
CA LYS A 217 -54.54 -13.83 9.93
C LYS A 217 -56.02 -13.44 10.00
N ASP A 218 -56.45 -12.57 9.10
CA ASP A 218 -57.83 -12.59 8.60
C ASP A 218 -57.78 -12.71 7.06
N GLU A 219 -58.37 -13.81 6.65
CA GLU A 219 -58.82 -14.09 5.29
C GLU A 219 -60.09 -13.27 5.00
N THR A 220 -60.28 -12.95 3.77
CA THR A 220 -61.49 -12.73 2.96
C THR A 220 -61.20 -11.55 2.02
N GLY A 221 -61.48 -11.55 0.77
CA GLY A 221 -62.32 -12.31 -0.11
C GLY A 221 -62.27 -11.70 -1.49
N GLU A 222 -62.46 -12.51 -2.46
CA GLU A 222 -63.08 -12.39 -3.78
C GLU A 222 -63.49 -11.03 -4.35
N GLY A 223 -63.37 -10.98 -5.70
CA GLY A 223 -64.17 -10.16 -6.63
C GLY A 223 -63.30 -9.47 -7.64
N ASP A 224 -63.10 -9.95 -8.77
CA ASP A 224 -63.86 -10.08 -10.02
C ASP A 224 -63.82 -8.78 -10.90
N GLU A 225 -63.48 -9.03 -12.17
CA GLU A 225 -63.80 -8.32 -13.40
C GLU A 225 -63.46 -6.79 -13.57
N THR A 226 -62.62 -6.47 -14.46
CA THR A 226 -62.76 -6.21 -15.94
C THR A 226 -61.41 -5.88 -16.55
#